data_660daa2089484e7e22277400b176e5d0
#
_entry.id   660daa2089484e7e22277400b176e5d0
#
_cell.length_a   1.000
_cell.length_b   1.000
_cell.length_c   1.000
_cell.angle_alpha   90.00
_cell.angle_beta   90.00
_cell.angle_gamma   90.00
#
_symmetry.space_group_name_H-M   'P 1'
#
loop_
_entity.id
_entity.type
_entity.pdbx_description
1 polymer ?
#
loop_
_entity_poly.entity_id
_entity_poly.type
_entity_poly.pdbx_seq_one_letter_code
_entity_poly.pdbx_strand_id
1 'polypeptide(L)'
;MLQHYYMKLLLLIRHLELQGGLQLCCVMRNREQKHYRNNNYILNKHTKSALKPVNEASNSTLTKHKENKKQKVQAIVQATDQSLISREAYQSLATIEHKLPCEYLISSEKIQINKEMEVVIPIKLINMQTTRVDIGFYEEPHIIDEEIVNQMVSAIGKAGCRSIKDILKYIVLKLNNDGVLNATCSIINLRISGDGRNVGRKVKQVMVMCTILDDRKNLHFPNKHFTTVLYPGNEDYDSLKNAMALFLKELHELKEFGLEINDIIWQFNFYFSSDWKFLCICLGFNGANSKHFCPWCETSKDERGRLETNWKMTKTMEQLNFDYTVYKGHQQVPLFNMIPLDHWLIDELHVITWCYCKEMDRIKVKFQFWKEKGKGSENWNYTSLMGEDKMKVLKEFNLGLLFSPSRAIKIRELWNKFSDLYNDLHNDNTNPDDFEKSAKEWLALFLLPSKGNWIVGEEIISGLYLPSEITPYIHVLVYHVADMMRNNKKWGLKAFSCAAVEKKNHQHVSYFFRKTLKDGGVCKNGTSSIKELLYYENRVLYYNNTNTLYFPNSQKIYIR
;
A
#
# COMPACT_ATOMS: atom_id res chain seq x y z
N MET A 1 -0.33 -6.42 32.52
CA MET A 1 0.32 -5.16 32.87
C MET A 1 -0.01 -4.03 31.85
N LEU A 2 0.15 -4.23 30.54
CA LEU A 2 -0.26 -3.26 29.50
C LEU A 2 -1.77 -2.93 29.57
N GLN A 3 -2.65 -3.92 29.78
CA GLN A 3 -4.08 -3.67 30.02
C GLN A 3 -4.33 -2.83 31.27
N HIS A 4 -3.56 -3.00 32.31
CA HIS A 4 -3.70 -2.22 33.55
C HIS A 4 -3.19 -0.77 33.38
N TYR A 5 -2.11 -0.57 32.61
CA TYR A 5 -1.65 0.79 32.22
C TYR A 5 -2.58 1.43 31.21
N TYR A 6 -3.16 0.64 30.31
CA TYR A 6 -4.21 1.06 29.38
C TYR A 6 -5.45 1.57 30.13
N MET A 7 -5.90 0.82 31.16
CA MET A 7 -7.03 1.26 32.00
C MET A 7 -6.71 2.52 32.82
N LYS A 8 -5.47 2.67 33.33
CA LYS A 8 -5.05 3.92 34.00
C LYS A 8 -4.99 5.11 33.03
N LEU A 9 -4.53 4.89 31.81
CA LEU A 9 -4.52 5.89 30.74
C LEU A 9 -5.94 6.29 30.35
N LEU A 10 -6.87 5.32 30.21
CA LEU A 10 -8.29 5.59 29.95
C LEU A 10 -8.97 6.36 31.06
N LEU A 11 -8.67 6.07 32.31
CA LEU A 11 -9.19 6.80 33.47
C LEU A 11 -8.68 8.24 33.52
N LEU A 12 -7.42 8.47 33.15
CA LEU A 12 -6.84 9.81 33.05
C LEU A 12 -7.45 10.64 31.91
N ILE A 13 -7.69 10.00 30.77
CA ILE A 13 -8.39 10.59 29.62
C ILE A 13 -9.82 10.96 30.00
N ARG A 14 -10.53 10.09 30.71
CA ARG A 14 -11.90 10.34 31.18
C ARG A 14 -11.98 11.50 32.17
N HIS A 15 -10.95 11.68 33.00
CA HIS A 15 -10.89 12.82 33.95
C HIS A 15 -10.63 14.17 33.25
N LEU A 16 -9.93 14.16 32.11
CA LEU A 16 -9.65 15.32 31.27
C LEU A 16 -10.82 15.70 30.33
N GLU A 17 -11.60 14.72 29.86
CA GLU A 17 -12.81 14.94 29.05
C GLU A 17 -13.93 15.64 29.84
N LEU A 18 -14.01 15.41 31.16
CA LEU A 18 -15.01 16.05 32.03
C LEU A 18 -14.71 17.54 32.30
N GLN A 19 -13.51 18.03 32.03
CA GLN A 19 -13.13 19.42 32.21
C GLN A 19 -13.08 20.28 30.93
N GLY A 20 -13.17 19.69 29.72
CA GLY A 20 -12.94 20.39 28.44
C GLY A 20 -14.05 20.30 27.38
N GLY A 21 -15.22 19.79 27.72
CA GLY A 21 -16.21 19.25 26.76
C GLY A 21 -17.04 20.23 25.93
N LEU A 22 -16.77 21.55 25.86
CA LEU A 22 -17.66 22.50 25.14
C LEU A 22 -17.01 23.37 24.04
N GLN A 23 -15.72 23.30 23.79
CA GLN A 23 -15.07 24.17 22.79
C GLN A 23 -14.62 23.46 21.47
N LEU A 24 -14.67 22.15 21.38
CA LEU A 24 -14.12 21.43 20.20
C LEU A 24 -15.06 21.38 18.98
N CYS A 25 -16.37 21.49 19.14
CA CYS A 25 -17.32 21.35 18.03
C CYS A 25 -17.30 22.49 17.01
N CYS A 26 -16.93 23.71 17.41
CA CYS A 26 -16.89 24.86 16.51
C CYS A 26 -15.62 24.95 15.65
N VAL A 27 -14.50 24.36 16.11
CA VAL A 27 -13.20 24.39 15.40
C VAL A 27 -13.18 23.40 14.22
N MET A 28 -13.89 22.28 14.33
CA MET A 28 -13.91 21.25 13.28
C MET A 28 -14.61 21.71 11.99
N ARG A 29 -15.73 22.44 12.07
CA ARG A 29 -16.44 22.96 10.88
C ARG A 29 -15.63 23.98 10.09
N ASN A 30 -14.80 24.79 10.76
CA ASN A 30 -13.95 25.79 10.09
C ASN A 30 -12.70 25.15 9.44
N ARG A 31 -12.23 23.99 9.90
CA ARG A 31 -11.06 23.30 9.30
C ARG A 31 -11.40 22.59 8.00
N GLU A 32 -12.58 21.97 7.87
CA GLU A 32 -13.01 21.35 6.61
C GLU A 32 -13.20 22.38 5.49
N GLN A 33 -13.78 23.55 5.80
CA GLN A 33 -13.90 24.64 4.83
C GLN A 33 -12.54 25.24 4.42
N LYS A 34 -11.55 25.27 5.32
CA LYS A 34 -10.20 25.77 5.03
C LYS A 34 -9.42 24.77 4.15
N HIS A 35 -9.63 23.48 4.36
CA HIS A 35 -9.03 22.42 3.52
C HIS A 35 -9.62 22.44 2.11
N TYR A 36 -10.92 22.68 1.98
CA TYR A 36 -11.61 22.82 0.69
C TYR A 36 -11.15 24.06 -0.09
N ARG A 37 -10.92 25.20 0.59
CA ARG A 37 -10.39 26.43 -0.03
C ARG A 37 -8.93 26.30 -0.45
N ASN A 38 -8.09 25.61 0.33
CA ASN A 38 -6.69 25.37 -0.03
C ASN A 38 -6.57 24.43 -1.24
N ASN A 39 -7.41 23.39 -1.33
CA ASN A 39 -7.41 22.49 -2.49
C ASN A 39 -7.84 23.22 -3.79
N ASN A 40 -8.80 24.15 -3.70
CA ASN A 40 -9.20 24.96 -4.86
C ASN A 40 -8.11 25.96 -5.27
N TYR A 41 -7.34 26.51 -4.32
CA TYR A 41 -6.21 27.40 -4.63
C TYR A 41 -5.05 26.66 -5.32
N ILE A 42 -4.77 25.45 -4.88
CA ILE A 42 -3.76 24.57 -5.51
C ILE A 42 -4.21 24.17 -6.93
N LEU A 43 -5.50 23.84 -7.10
CA LEU A 43 -6.09 23.54 -8.41
C LEU A 43 -5.88 24.68 -9.41
N ASN A 44 -6.18 25.92 -8.99
CA ASN A 44 -6.02 27.13 -9.82
C ASN A 44 -4.54 27.40 -10.18
N LYS A 45 -3.59 27.08 -9.32
CA LYS A 45 -2.16 27.28 -9.56
C LYS A 45 -1.61 26.25 -10.55
N HIS A 46 -2.05 24.99 -10.46
CA HIS A 46 -1.63 23.92 -11.38
C HIS A 46 -2.21 24.09 -12.79
N THR A 47 -3.47 24.51 -12.89
CA THR A 47 -4.08 24.78 -14.21
C THR A 47 -3.43 25.97 -14.90
N LYS A 48 -3.03 27.01 -14.18
CA LYS A 48 -2.31 28.17 -14.77
C LYS A 48 -0.89 27.81 -15.23
N SER A 49 -0.18 26.92 -14.54
CA SER A 49 1.16 26.49 -14.97
C SER A 49 1.12 25.50 -16.14
N ALA A 50 0.08 24.68 -16.23
CA ALA A 50 -0.14 23.76 -17.35
C ALA A 50 -0.59 24.48 -18.65
N LEU A 51 -1.05 25.71 -18.51
CA LEU A 51 -1.60 26.53 -19.62
C LEU A 51 -0.65 27.61 -20.12
N LYS A 52 0.65 27.59 -19.73
CA LYS A 52 1.62 28.49 -20.38
C LYS A 52 1.65 28.19 -21.88
N PRO A 53 1.35 29.16 -22.75
CA PRO A 53 1.26 28.91 -24.18
C PRO A 53 2.63 28.51 -24.72
N VAL A 54 2.67 27.42 -25.48
CA VAL A 54 3.72 27.17 -26.44
C VAL A 54 3.50 28.22 -27.58
N ASN A 55 3.97 29.43 -27.36
CA ASN A 55 4.12 30.41 -28.41
C ASN A 55 5.52 30.21 -28.98
N GLU A 56 5.55 29.87 -30.20
CA GLU A 56 6.56 30.06 -31.23
C GLU A 56 6.76 28.81 -32.08
N ALA A 57 6.03 28.74 -33.15
CA ALA A 57 6.52 28.30 -34.45
C ALA A 57 5.49 28.65 -35.52
N SER A 58 5.75 29.72 -36.21
CA SER A 58 5.06 30.12 -37.43
C SER A 58 5.44 29.21 -38.60
N ASN A 59 4.44 28.90 -39.43
CA ASN A 59 4.56 28.34 -40.77
C ASN A 59 5.03 26.90 -40.93
N SER A 60 4.13 25.97 -40.71
CA SER A 60 4.17 24.67 -41.38
C SER A 60 2.76 24.11 -41.52
N THR A 61 2.49 23.68 -42.74
CA THR A 61 1.36 22.90 -43.29
C THR A 61 0.20 22.51 -42.34
N LEU A 62 -1.01 22.53 -42.86
CA LEU A 62 -2.28 22.11 -42.20
C LEU A 62 -2.19 20.82 -41.38
N THR A 63 -1.30 19.91 -41.73
CA THR A 63 -1.00 18.65 -40.97
C THR A 63 -0.32 18.93 -39.63
N LYS A 64 0.69 19.79 -39.59
CA LYS A 64 1.35 20.19 -38.33
C LYS A 64 0.39 20.93 -37.38
N HIS A 65 -0.54 21.72 -37.93
CA HIS A 65 -1.53 22.41 -37.10
C HIS A 65 -2.56 21.45 -36.49
N LYS A 66 -2.98 20.41 -37.21
CA LYS A 66 -3.86 19.34 -36.69
C LYS A 66 -3.15 18.49 -35.64
N GLU A 67 -1.89 18.20 -35.87
CA GLU A 67 -1.06 17.42 -34.96
C GLU A 67 -0.80 18.19 -33.64
N ASN A 68 -0.44 19.46 -33.71
CA ASN A 68 -0.32 20.34 -32.54
C ASN A 68 -1.61 20.46 -31.73
N LYS A 69 -2.78 20.50 -32.42
CA LYS A 69 -4.08 20.54 -31.77
C LYS A 69 -4.38 19.21 -31.03
N LYS A 70 -4.08 18.07 -31.64
CA LYS A 70 -4.24 16.74 -31.02
C LYS A 70 -3.33 16.62 -29.82
N GLN A 71 -2.06 16.96 -29.94
CA GLN A 71 -1.09 16.93 -28.82
C GLN A 71 -1.53 17.82 -27.66
N LYS A 72 -2.09 19.02 -27.93
CA LYS A 72 -2.64 19.87 -26.88
C LYS A 72 -3.81 19.21 -26.14
N VAL A 73 -4.72 18.55 -26.85
CA VAL A 73 -5.86 17.85 -26.26
C VAL A 73 -5.34 16.69 -25.38
N GLN A 74 -4.41 15.90 -25.89
CA GLN A 74 -3.80 14.79 -25.13
C GLN A 74 -3.09 15.26 -23.86
N ALA A 75 -2.33 16.36 -23.93
CA ALA A 75 -1.70 16.96 -22.77
C ALA A 75 -2.72 17.40 -21.70
N ILE A 76 -3.85 17.95 -22.12
CA ILE A 76 -4.91 18.34 -21.19
C ILE A 76 -5.62 17.11 -20.61
N VAL A 77 -5.85 16.06 -21.41
CA VAL A 77 -6.38 14.78 -20.91
C VAL A 77 -5.44 14.20 -19.84
N GLN A 78 -4.15 14.17 -20.11
CA GLN A 78 -3.14 13.72 -19.14
C GLN A 78 -3.18 14.58 -17.87
N ALA A 79 -3.16 15.91 -17.99
CA ALA A 79 -3.20 16.81 -16.85
C ALA A 79 -4.48 16.65 -16.02
N THR A 80 -5.64 16.49 -16.66
CA THR A 80 -6.91 16.27 -15.95
C THR A 80 -6.95 14.92 -15.23
N ASP A 81 -6.35 13.87 -15.80
CA ASP A 81 -6.26 12.56 -15.16
C ASP A 81 -5.29 12.59 -13.95
N GLN A 82 -4.10 13.15 -14.12
CA GLN A 82 -3.09 13.23 -13.05
C GLN A 82 -3.50 14.13 -11.89
N SER A 83 -4.20 15.23 -12.16
CA SER A 83 -4.68 16.17 -11.14
C SER A 83 -6.05 15.80 -10.58
N LEU A 84 -6.65 14.69 -11.02
CA LEU A 84 -7.98 14.23 -10.62
C LEU A 84 -9.06 15.32 -10.78
N ILE A 85 -8.94 16.17 -11.81
CA ILE A 85 -9.94 17.22 -12.11
C ILE A 85 -11.24 16.54 -12.58
N SER A 86 -12.35 16.79 -11.88
CA SER A 86 -13.65 16.23 -12.27
C SER A 86 -14.13 16.81 -13.60
N ARG A 87 -15.10 16.15 -14.24
CA ARG A 87 -15.71 16.60 -15.48
C ARG A 87 -16.33 17.98 -15.31
N GLU A 88 -17.08 18.18 -14.24
CA GLU A 88 -17.76 19.43 -13.91
C GLU A 88 -16.76 20.56 -13.65
N ALA A 89 -15.68 20.26 -12.91
CA ALA A 89 -14.62 21.23 -12.66
C ALA A 89 -13.93 21.65 -13.96
N TYR A 90 -13.67 20.71 -14.88
CA TYR A 90 -13.11 21.04 -16.18
C TYR A 90 -14.06 21.86 -17.05
N GLN A 91 -15.36 21.53 -17.09
CA GLN A 91 -16.38 22.29 -17.80
C GLN A 91 -16.41 23.73 -17.29
N SER A 92 -16.43 23.93 -15.97
CA SER A 92 -16.42 25.27 -15.37
C SER A 92 -15.16 26.06 -15.75
N LEU A 93 -13.99 25.43 -15.82
CA LEU A 93 -12.76 26.07 -16.27
C LEU A 93 -12.80 26.42 -17.75
N ALA A 94 -13.35 25.56 -18.62
CA ALA A 94 -13.44 25.79 -20.05
C ALA A 94 -14.45 26.87 -20.42
N THR A 95 -15.44 27.17 -19.56
CA THR A 95 -16.34 28.33 -19.76
C THR A 95 -15.66 29.66 -19.46
N ILE A 96 -14.66 29.68 -18.57
CA ILE A 96 -13.93 30.91 -18.20
C ILE A 96 -12.75 31.16 -19.14
N GLU A 97 -12.04 30.07 -19.52
CA GLU A 97 -10.84 30.17 -20.38
C GLU A 97 -11.14 29.59 -21.76
N HIS A 98 -11.52 30.48 -22.71
CA HIS A 98 -11.91 30.11 -24.08
C HIS A 98 -10.81 29.44 -24.92
N LYS A 99 -9.55 29.47 -24.48
CA LYS A 99 -8.44 28.76 -25.14
C LYS A 99 -8.39 27.30 -24.79
N LEU A 100 -9.14 26.84 -23.78
CA LEU A 100 -9.26 25.43 -23.44
C LEU A 100 -10.16 24.71 -24.46
N PRO A 101 -9.81 23.48 -24.86
CA PRO A 101 -10.73 22.65 -25.65
C PRO A 101 -12.03 22.40 -24.86
N CYS A 102 -13.14 22.33 -25.60
CA CYS A 102 -14.40 21.96 -24.96
C CYS A 102 -14.31 20.53 -24.35
N GLU A 103 -15.12 20.30 -23.34
CA GLU A 103 -15.09 19.00 -22.58
C GLU A 103 -15.37 17.80 -23.49
N TYR A 104 -16.21 17.96 -24.50
CA TYR A 104 -16.49 16.91 -25.49
C TYR A 104 -15.22 16.42 -26.19
N LEU A 105 -14.30 17.29 -26.57
CA LEU A 105 -13.03 16.90 -27.19
C LEU A 105 -12.14 16.12 -26.20
N ILE A 106 -12.13 16.52 -24.92
CA ILE A 106 -11.38 15.81 -23.86
C ILE A 106 -11.97 14.43 -23.62
N SER A 107 -13.29 14.32 -23.51
CA SER A 107 -13.99 13.04 -23.35
C SER A 107 -13.81 12.13 -24.57
N SER A 108 -13.89 12.68 -25.78
CA SER A 108 -13.67 11.94 -27.02
C SER A 108 -12.25 11.37 -27.11
N GLU A 109 -11.24 12.17 -26.76
CA GLU A 109 -9.84 11.71 -26.75
C GLU A 109 -9.60 10.65 -25.69
N LYS A 110 -10.20 10.76 -24.49
CA LYS A 110 -10.15 9.70 -23.47
C LYS A 110 -10.72 8.38 -23.98
N ILE A 111 -11.86 8.44 -24.66
CA ILE A 111 -12.48 7.26 -25.26
C ILE A 111 -11.58 6.65 -26.34
N GLN A 112 -10.94 7.50 -27.15
CA GLN A 112 -10.02 7.05 -28.20
C GLN A 112 -8.80 6.35 -27.61
N ILE A 113 -8.16 6.96 -26.61
CA ILE A 113 -7.01 6.33 -25.91
C ILE A 113 -7.44 5.01 -25.25
N ASN A 114 -8.61 4.95 -24.60
CA ASN A 114 -9.13 3.72 -24.03
C ASN A 114 -9.31 2.61 -25.09
N LYS A 115 -9.82 2.96 -26.29
CA LYS A 115 -9.97 1.99 -27.39
C LYS A 115 -8.62 1.48 -27.91
N GLU A 116 -7.66 2.38 -28.09
CA GLU A 116 -6.30 2.03 -28.50
C GLU A 116 -5.65 1.08 -27.47
N MET A 117 -5.76 1.41 -26.20
CA MET A 117 -5.20 0.61 -25.12
C MET A 117 -5.95 -0.71 -24.87
N GLU A 118 -7.26 -0.77 -25.14
CA GLU A 118 -8.04 -2.02 -25.05
C GLU A 118 -7.59 -3.08 -26.09
N VAL A 119 -7.03 -2.64 -27.22
CA VAL A 119 -6.43 -3.55 -28.21
C VAL A 119 -5.09 -4.12 -27.71
N VAL A 120 -4.30 -3.28 -27.01
CA VAL A 120 -2.94 -3.64 -26.58
C VAL A 120 -2.93 -4.34 -25.21
N ILE A 121 -3.72 -3.83 -24.27
CA ILE A 121 -3.87 -4.34 -22.91
C ILE A 121 -5.36 -4.45 -22.58
N PRO A 122 -6.04 -5.52 -23.06
CA PRO A 122 -7.48 -5.68 -22.85
C PRO A 122 -7.81 -5.89 -21.38
N ILE A 123 -8.94 -5.31 -20.96
CA ILE A 123 -9.49 -5.46 -19.60
C ILE A 123 -10.53 -6.56 -19.61
N LYS A 124 -10.21 -7.71 -19.01
CA LYS A 124 -11.13 -8.84 -18.86
C LYS A 124 -11.93 -8.68 -17.56
N LEU A 125 -13.24 -8.82 -17.65
CA LEU A 125 -14.13 -8.82 -16.48
C LEU A 125 -14.47 -10.27 -16.11
N ILE A 126 -14.22 -10.65 -14.85
CA ILE A 126 -14.47 -11.98 -14.31
C ILE A 126 -15.66 -11.89 -13.35
N ASN A 127 -16.65 -12.77 -13.51
CA ASN A 127 -17.71 -12.94 -12.53
C ASN A 127 -17.11 -13.62 -11.29
N MET A 128 -16.97 -12.89 -10.21
CA MET A 128 -16.74 -13.47 -8.90
C MET A 128 -18.06 -14.12 -8.49
N GLN A 129 -18.10 -15.45 -8.35
CA GLN A 129 -19.21 -16.08 -7.65
C GLN A 129 -19.20 -15.48 -6.25
N THR A 130 -20.23 -14.73 -5.93
CA THR A 130 -20.34 -14.01 -4.66
C THR A 130 -20.41 -15.03 -3.52
N THR A 131 -19.27 -15.36 -2.94
CA THR A 131 -19.24 -15.61 -1.51
C THR A 131 -19.83 -14.35 -0.88
N ARG A 132 -20.89 -14.49 -0.11
CA ARG A 132 -21.67 -13.42 0.52
C ARG A 132 -20.75 -12.26 0.86
N VAL A 133 -20.92 -11.14 0.17
CA VAL A 133 -20.37 -9.88 0.64
C VAL A 133 -21.00 -9.69 2.01
N ASP A 134 -20.23 -9.84 3.08
CA ASP A 134 -20.65 -9.39 4.39
C ASP A 134 -20.77 -7.87 4.29
N ILE A 135 -21.93 -7.45 3.84
CA ILE A 135 -22.40 -6.08 3.99
C ILE A 135 -22.67 -6.00 5.48
N GLY A 136 -21.66 -5.60 6.25
CA GLY A 136 -21.84 -5.29 7.64
C GLY A 136 -22.96 -4.27 7.73
N PHE A 137 -24.15 -4.72 8.12
CA PHE A 137 -25.29 -3.87 8.39
C PHE A 137 -24.95 -3.01 9.59
N TYR A 138 -24.33 -1.85 9.33
CA TYR A 138 -24.37 -0.76 10.29
C TYR A 138 -25.74 -0.11 10.14
N GLU A 139 -26.50 -0.15 11.22
CA GLU A 139 -27.79 0.50 11.36
C GLU A 139 -27.65 2.01 11.05
N GLU A 140 -27.89 2.39 9.79
CA GLU A 140 -28.49 3.69 9.48
C GLU A 140 -29.87 3.41 8.90
N PRO A 141 -30.90 4.19 9.32
CA PRO A 141 -32.28 3.89 8.97
C PRO A 141 -32.52 4.03 7.45
N HIS A 142 -33.18 3.03 6.88
CA HIS A 142 -34.00 3.11 5.68
C HIS A 142 -33.39 2.97 4.27
N ILE A 143 -32.53 1.97 4.02
CA ILE A 143 -32.58 1.30 2.71
C ILE A 143 -32.69 -0.20 2.97
N ILE A 144 -33.90 -0.69 3.20
CA ILE A 144 -34.23 -2.12 3.38
C ILE A 144 -34.64 -2.73 2.02
N ASP A 145 -34.33 -2.09 0.91
CA ASP A 145 -34.68 -2.63 -0.38
C ASP A 145 -33.57 -3.56 -0.87
N GLU A 146 -33.81 -4.86 -0.72
CA GLU A 146 -32.91 -5.93 -1.15
C GLU A 146 -32.56 -5.80 -2.65
N GLU A 147 -33.46 -5.25 -3.44
CA GLU A 147 -33.28 -4.99 -4.87
C GLU A 147 -32.29 -3.86 -5.13
N ILE A 148 -32.31 -2.79 -4.32
CA ILE A 148 -31.32 -1.70 -4.38
C ILE A 148 -29.95 -2.20 -3.92
N VAL A 149 -29.88 -3.04 -2.88
CA VAL A 149 -28.63 -3.66 -2.43
C VAL A 149 -28.06 -4.57 -3.53
N ASN A 150 -28.88 -5.40 -4.15
CA ASN A 150 -28.48 -6.28 -5.25
C ASN A 150 -28.09 -5.50 -6.50
N GLN A 151 -28.74 -4.40 -6.82
CA GLN A 151 -28.37 -3.48 -7.88
C GLN A 151 -27.04 -2.78 -7.57
N MET A 152 -26.79 -2.35 -6.35
CA MET A 152 -25.51 -1.80 -5.92
C MET A 152 -24.38 -2.83 -5.99
N VAL A 153 -24.62 -4.07 -5.55
CA VAL A 153 -23.64 -5.16 -5.62
C VAL A 153 -23.36 -5.55 -7.08
N SER A 154 -24.37 -5.58 -7.94
CA SER A 154 -24.19 -5.84 -9.37
C SER A 154 -23.51 -4.67 -10.10
N ALA A 155 -23.69 -3.44 -9.62
CA ALA A 155 -23.10 -2.22 -10.18
C ALA A 155 -21.64 -2.01 -9.74
N ILE A 156 -21.24 -2.47 -8.54
CA ILE A 156 -19.85 -2.44 -8.07
C ILE A 156 -18.96 -3.36 -8.90
N GLY A 157 -19.56 -4.36 -9.52
CA GLY A 157 -18.96 -5.00 -10.66
C GLY A 157 -18.20 -6.27 -10.38
N LYS A 158 -17.87 -6.86 -11.47
CA LYS A 158 -17.05 -8.04 -11.66
C LYS A 158 -15.59 -7.70 -11.36
N ALA A 159 -14.79 -8.69 -10.97
CA ALA A 159 -13.35 -8.50 -10.93
C ALA A 159 -12.82 -8.07 -12.30
N GLY A 160 -11.89 -7.13 -12.33
CA GLY A 160 -11.19 -6.69 -13.53
C GLY A 160 -9.77 -7.26 -13.54
N CYS A 161 -9.36 -7.84 -14.67
CA CYS A 161 -8.03 -8.38 -14.87
C CYS A 161 -7.39 -7.82 -16.13
N ARG A 162 -6.07 -7.56 -16.05
CA ARG A 162 -5.21 -7.23 -17.19
C ARG A 162 -4.11 -8.30 -17.30
N SER A 163 -3.78 -8.72 -18.50
CA SER A 163 -2.68 -9.66 -18.76
C SER A 163 -1.35 -9.02 -18.37
N ILE A 164 -0.56 -9.70 -17.54
CA ILE A 164 0.80 -9.25 -17.23
C ILE A 164 1.70 -9.36 -18.45
N LYS A 165 1.48 -10.35 -19.30
CA LYS A 165 2.25 -10.51 -20.55
C LYS A 165 2.03 -9.32 -21.49
N ASP A 166 0.79 -8.85 -21.62
CA ASP A 166 0.48 -7.71 -22.49
C ASP A 166 1.05 -6.41 -21.91
N ILE A 167 0.97 -6.22 -20.59
CA ILE A 167 1.62 -5.10 -19.91
C ILE A 167 3.13 -5.12 -20.17
N LEU A 168 3.79 -6.27 -19.98
CA LEU A 168 5.23 -6.41 -20.20
C LEU A 168 5.61 -6.14 -21.65
N LYS A 169 4.89 -6.70 -22.64
CA LYS A 169 5.12 -6.42 -24.07
C LYS A 169 5.07 -4.91 -24.36
N TYR A 170 4.18 -4.21 -23.70
CA TYR A 170 4.01 -2.77 -23.92
C TYR A 170 5.11 -1.91 -23.29
N ILE A 171 5.65 -2.29 -22.12
CA ILE A 171 6.59 -1.43 -21.37
C ILE A 171 8.06 -1.82 -21.55
N VAL A 172 8.37 -3.10 -21.82
CA VAL A 172 9.76 -3.62 -21.81
C VAL A 172 10.60 -2.96 -22.89
N LEU A 173 10.04 -2.74 -24.08
CA LEU A 173 10.75 -2.05 -25.16
C LEU A 173 11.28 -0.68 -24.74
N LYS A 174 10.42 0.11 -24.10
CA LYS A 174 10.81 1.42 -23.61
C LYS A 174 11.86 1.32 -22.52
N LEU A 175 11.69 0.42 -21.55
CA LEU A 175 12.64 0.23 -20.47
C LEU A 175 14.02 -0.24 -20.97
N ASN A 176 14.04 -1.06 -22.03
CA ASN A 176 15.29 -1.45 -22.67
C ASN A 176 15.95 -0.26 -23.40
N ASN A 177 15.16 0.53 -24.15
CA ASN A 177 15.65 1.73 -24.84
C ASN A 177 16.15 2.81 -23.85
N ASP A 178 15.50 2.92 -22.71
CA ASP A 178 15.88 3.86 -21.63
C ASP A 178 17.10 3.34 -20.81
N GLY A 179 17.65 2.15 -21.15
CA GLY A 179 18.79 1.55 -20.47
C GLY A 179 18.49 1.02 -19.06
N VAL A 180 17.23 0.85 -18.72
CA VAL A 180 16.79 0.26 -17.43
C VAL A 180 16.94 -1.25 -17.46
N LEU A 181 16.56 -1.87 -18.57
CA LEU A 181 16.75 -3.29 -18.83
C LEU A 181 17.92 -3.51 -19.79
N ASN A 182 18.54 -4.67 -19.69
CA ASN A 182 19.66 -5.05 -20.54
C ASN A 182 19.33 -6.29 -21.36
N ALA A 183 19.20 -6.11 -22.67
CA ALA A 183 18.91 -7.18 -23.62
C ALA A 183 19.95 -8.30 -23.63
N THR A 184 21.22 -8.01 -23.28
CA THR A 184 22.27 -9.05 -23.26
C THR A 184 22.12 -10.02 -22.10
N CYS A 185 21.55 -9.58 -20.97
CA CYS A 185 21.23 -10.46 -19.83
C CYS A 185 19.83 -11.05 -19.93
N SER A 186 18.91 -10.37 -20.63
CA SER A 186 17.50 -10.72 -20.87
C SER A 186 16.75 -11.30 -19.65
N ILE A 187 17.04 -10.77 -18.44
CA ILE A 187 16.38 -11.17 -17.19
C ILE A 187 15.62 -9.97 -16.64
N ILE A 188 14.35 -10.16 -16.31
CA ILE A 188 13.49 -9.18 -15.66
C ILE A 188 13.17 -9.66 -14.25
N ASN A 189 13.41 -8.81 -13.26
CA ASN A 189 13.08 -9.09 -11.86
C ASN A 189 11.74 -8.43 -11.53
N LEU A 190 10.71 -9.25 -11.35
CA LEU A 190 9.33 -8.81 -11.16
C LEU A 190 8.90 -9.02 -9.71
N ARG A 191 8.55 -7.95 -9.03
CA ARG A 191 7.96 -7.98 -7.70
C ARG A 191 6.45 -7.98 -7.81
N ILE A 192 5.80 -8.89 -7.09
CA ILE A 192 4.35 -8.99 -6.93
C ILE A 192 3.99 -8.47 -5.55
N SER A 193 2.92 -7.70 -5.48
CA SER A 193 2.39 -7.14 -4.24
C SER A 193 0.87 -7.10 -4.28
N GLY A 194 0.23 -7.14 -3.13
CA GLY A 194 -1.21 -6.98 -3.04
C GLY A 194 -1.60 -6.23 -1.78
N ASP A 195 -2.80 -5.66 -1.79
CA ASP A 195 -3.35 -4.98 -0.64
C ASP A 195 -4.88 -4.90 -0.78
N GLY A 196 -5.59 -5.01 0.33
CA GLY A 196 -7.02 -4.82 0.40
C GLY A 196 -7.39 -3.57 1.17
N ARG A 197 -8.36 -2.83 0.67
CA ARG A 197 -8.76 -1.57 1.28
C ARG A 197 -10.27 -1.35 1.25
N ASN A 198 -10.76 -0.63 2.24
CA ASN A 198 -12.12 -0.11 2.22
C ASN A 198 -12.21 1.10 1.28
N VAL A 199 -13.08 1.00 0.28
CA VAL A 199 -13.47 2.11 -0.60
C VAL A 199 -14.77 2.68 -0.04
N GLY A 200 -14.66 3.73 0.79
CA GLY A 200 -15.79 4.21 1.57
C GLY A 200 -16.21 3.26 2.69
N ARG A 201 -17.44 3.40 3.17
CA ARG A 201 -17.93 2.63 4.34
C ARG A 201 -18.40 1.21 4.01
N LYS A 202 -18.73 0.90 2.74
CA LYS A 202 -19.49 -0.30 2.36
C LYS A 202 -18.77 -1.23 1.38
N VAL A 203 -17.70 -0.83 0.74
CA VAL A 203 -17.04 -1.61 -0.31
C VAL A 203 -15.61 -1.89 0.08
N LYS A 204 -15.27 -3.16 0.19
CA LYS A 204 -13.89 -3.62 0.25
C LYS A 204 -13.40 -3.88 -1.16
N GLN A 205 -12.18 -3.50 -1.45
CA GLN A 205 -11.54 -3.70 -2.74
C GLN A 205 -10.17 -4.29 -2.53
N VAL A 206 -9.85 -5.31 -3.28
CA VAL A 206 -8.55 -5.99 -3.26
C VAL A 206 -7.85 -5.77 -4.59
N MET A 207 -6.57 -5.43 -4.50
CA MET A 207 -5.72 -5.13 -5.64
C MET A 207 -4.46 -5.98 -5.61
N VAL A 208 -4.12 -6.57 -6.75
CA VAL A 208 -2.83 -7.26 -6.98
C VAL A 208 -2.11 -6.56 -8.11
N MET A 209 -0.83 -6.29 -7.91
CA MET A 209 -0.01 -5.51 -8.83
C MET A 209 1.38 -6.08 -8.97
N CYS A 210 2.06 -5.66 -10.03
CA CYS A 210 3.46 -5.96 -10.29
C CYS A 210 4.27 -4.69 -10.50
N THR A 211 5.56 -4.75 -10.16
CA THR A 211 6.55 -3.72 -10.49
C THR A 211 7.86 -4.36 -10.91
N ILE A 212 8.61 -3.69 -11.78
CA ILE A 212 9.92 -4.14 -12.25
C ILE A 212 10.99 -3.61 -11.29
N LEU A 213 11.66 -4.51 -10.55
CA LEU A 213 12.70 -4.16 -9.58
C LEU A 213 13.93 -3.52 -10.24
N ASP A 214 14.18 -3.82 -11.50
CA ASP A 214 15.29 -3.27 -12.27
C ASP A 214 15.16 -1.75 -12.46
N ASP A 215 13.94 -1.20 -12.42
CA ASP A 215 13.66 0.25 -12.46
C ASP A 215 13.81 0.90 -11.07
N ARG A 216 14.99 0.73 -10.44
CA ARG A 216 15.27 1.14 -9.04
C ARG A 216 14.91 2.57 -8.71
N LYS A 217 15.12 3.50 -9.65
CA LYS A 217 14.86 4.93 -9.45
C LYS A 217 13.37 5.22 -9.29
N ASN A 218 12.53 4.34 -9.78
CA ASN A 218 11.10 4.54 -9.90
C ASN A 218 10.25 3.62 -9.00
N LEU A 219 10.86 2.76 -8.18
CA LEU A 219 10.16 1.81 -7.30
C LEU A 219 9.18 2.46 -6.32
N HIS A 220 9.42 3.72 -5.94
CA HIS A 220 8.56 4.44 -4.99
C HIS A 220 7.42 5.23 -5.65
N PHE A 221 7.32 5.17 -6.98
CA PHE A 221 6.25 5.85 -7.71
C PHE A 221 5.06 4.92 -7.94
N PRO A 222 3.86 5.29 -7.49
CA PRO A 222 2.66 4.46 -7.65
C PRO A 222 2.37 4.09 -9.11
N ASN A 223 2.69 4.98 -10.06
CA ASN A 223 2.46 4.76 -11.49
C ASN A 223 3.40 3.72 -12.14
N LYS A 224 4.38 3.21 -11.39
CA LYS A 224 5.28 2.12 -11.79
C LYS A 224 4.89 0.78 -11.17
N HIS A 225 3.79 0.75 -10.43
CA HIS A 225 3.13 -0.45 -9.97
C HIS A 225 1.90 -0.70 -10.85
N PHE A 226 1.91 -1.79 -11.59
CA PHE A 226 0.91 -2.12 -12.61
C PHE A 226 -0.15 -3.04 -12.00
N THR A 227 -1.37 -2.55 -11.85
CA THR A 227 -2.49 -3.35 -11.34
C THR A 227 -2.83 -4.44 -12.36
N THR A 228 -2.71 -5.70 -11.97
CA THR A 228 -3.08 -6.86 -12.80
C THR A 228 -4.46 -7.38 -12.47
N VAL A 229 -4.82 -7.39 -11.18
CA VAL A 229 -6.13 -7.84 -10.70
C VAL A 229 -6.72 -6.81 -9.75
N LEU A 230 -8.00 -6.51 -9.90
CA LEU A 230 -8.75 -5.60 -9.07
C LEU A 230 -10.17 -6.14 -8.89
N TYR A 231 -10.56 -6.45 -7.64
CA TYR A 231 -11.90 -6.99 -7.39
C TYR A 231 -12.53 -6.43 -6.11
N PRO A 232 -13.87 -6.29 -6.09
CA PRO A 232 -14.60 -5.98 -4.86
C PRO A 232 -14.75 -7.25 -4.04
N GLY A 233 -14.46 -7.21 -2.75
CA GLY A 233 -14.61 -8.36 -1.86
C GLY A 233 -13.61 -8.37 -0.72
N ASN A 234 -13.58 -9.50 -0.01
CA ASN A 234 -12.66 -9.71 1.11
C ASN A 234 -11.29 -10.21 0.64
N GLU A 235 -10.29 -9.95 1.44
CA GLU A 235 -9.01 -10.61 1.37
C GLU A 235 -9.13 -12.00 2.02
N ASP A 236 -9.42 -13.01 1.23
CA ASP A 236 -9.38 -14.40 1.64
C ASP A 236 -8.77 -15.25 0.52
N TYR A 237 -8.32 -16.44 0.87
CA TYR A 237 -7.56 -17.32 -0.04
C TYR A 237 -8.36 -17.72 -1.27
N ASP A 238 -9.62 -18.13 -1.11
CA ASP A 238 -10.45 -18.63 -2.21
C ASP A 238 -10.83 -17.51 -3.18
N SER A 239 -11.19 -16.34 -2.65
CA SER A 239 -11.47 -15.15 -3.46
C SER A 239 -10.25 -14.73 -4.27
N LEU A 240 -9.05 -14.70 -3.65
CA LEU A 240 -7.79 -14.40 -4.34
C LEU A 240 -7.47 -15.44 -5.40
N LYS A 241 -7.55 -16.73 -5.06
CA LYS A 241 -7.30 -17.84 -6.01
C LYS A 241 -8.17 -17.73 -7.25
N ASN A 242 -9.47 -17.46 -7.07
CA ASN A 242 -10.41 -17.33 -8.17
C ASN A 242 -10.15 -16.06 -9.01
N ALA A 243 -9.97 -14.92 -8.36
CA ALA A 243 -9.71 -13.66 -9.06
C ALA A 243 -8.39 -13.66 -9.82
N MET A 244 -7.37 -14.33 -9.30
CA MET A 244 -6.02 -14.38 -9.86
C MET A 244 -5.77 -15.55 -10.80
N ALA A 245 -6.74 -16.42 -11.09
CA ALA A 245 -6.52 -17.65 -11.84
C ALA A 245 -5.77 -17.43 -13.17
N LEU A 246 -6.18 -16.42 -13.95
CA LEU A 246 -5.49 -16.06 -15.19
C LEU A 246 -4.08 -15.53 -14.93
N PHE A 247 -3.91 -14.66 -13.94
CA PHE A 247 -2.63 -14.07 -13.58
C PHE A 247 -1.63 -15.13 -13.10
N LEU A 248 -2.06 -16.07 -12.24
CA LEU A 248 -1.23 -17.19 -11.79
C LEU A 248 -0.78 -18.08 -12.95
N LYS A 249 -1.70 -18.38 -13.89
CA LYS A 249 -1.36 -19.12 -15.10
C LYS A 249 -0.28 -18.41 -15.92
N GLU A 250 -0.44 -17.11 -16.16
CA GLU A 250 0.54 -16.31 -16.92
C GLU A 250 1.91 -16.25 -16.22
N LEU A 251 1.95 -16.19 -14.88
CA LEU A 251 3.21 -16.22 -14.13
C LEU A 251 3.94 -17.57 -14.26
N HIS A 252 3.21 -18.69 -14.22
CA HIS A 252 3.81 -20.00 -14.49
C HIS A 252 4.41 -20.07 -15.89
N GLU A 253 3.66 -19.63 -16.91
CA GLU A 253 4.15 -19.60 -18.29
C GLU A 253 5.37 -18.68 -18.44
N LEU A 254 5.40 -17.51 -17.77
CA LEU A 254 6.56 -16.61 -17.75
C LEU A 254 7.77 -17.26 -17.08
N LYS A 255 7.55 -18.03 -16.00
CA LYS A 255 8.64 -18.73 -15.30
C LYS A 255 9.25 -19.84 -16.14
N GLU A 256 8.42 -20.58 -16.87
CA GLU A 256 8.83 -21.77 -17.62
C GLU A 256 9.39 -21.42 -19.01
N PHE A 257 8.71 -20.55 -19.74
CA PHE A 257 9.03 -20.26 -21.14
C PHE A 257 9.63 -18.87 -21.36
N GLY A 258 9.56 -17.98 -20.37
CA GLY A 258 9.87 -16.57 -20.57
C GLY A 258 8.83 -15.84 -21.41
N LEU A 259 9.21 -14.70 -21.98
CA LEU A 259 8.38 -13.88 -22.87
C LEU A 259 9.22 -13.34 -24.03
N GLU A 260 8.84 -13.67 -25.23
CA GLU A 260 9.47 -13.12 -26.43
C GLU A 260 8.95 -11.70 -26.70
N ILE A 261 9.89 -10.75 -26.80
CA ILE A 261 9.63 -9.36 -27.14
C ILE A 261 10.74 -8.90 -28.09
N ASN A 262 10.41 -8.58 -29.33
CA ASN A 262 11.35 -8.18 -30.38
C ASN A 262 12.54 -9.15 -30.52
N ASP A 263 12.24 -10.41 -30.81
CA ASP A 263 13.19 -11.49 -31.02
C ASP A 263 14.12 -11.78 -29.83
N ILE A 264 13.82 -11.22 -28.65
CA ILE A 264 14.52 -11.47 -27.40
C ILE A 264 13.60 -12.21 -26.45
N ILE A 265 14.02 -13.39 -25.96
CA ILE A 265 13.30 -14.14 -24.94
C ILE A 265 13.76 -13.63 -23.55
N TRP A 266 12.88 -12.94 -22.88
CA TRP A 266 13.10 -12.44 -21.53
C TRP A 266 12.73 -13.51 -20.51
N GLN A 267 13.65 -13.79 -19.57
CA GLN A 267 13.43 -14.68 -18.44
C GLN A 267 13.01 -13.88 -17.20
N PHE A 268 12.34 -14.52 -16.24
CA PHE A 268 11.75 -13.84 -15.11
C PHE A 268 12.19 -14.43 -13.76
N ASN A 269 12.65 -13.55 -12.87
CA ASN A 269 12.75 -13.84 -11.45
C ASN A 269 11.60 -13.14 -10.72
N PHE A 270 10.89 -13.89 -9.89
CA PHE A 270 9.76 -13.36 -9.14
C PHE A 270 10.12 -13.13 -7.68
N TYR A 271 9.56 -12.05 -7.13
CA TYR A 271 9.64 -11.66 -5.73
C TYR A 271 8.25 -11.31 -5.24
N PHE A 272 8.00 -11.53 -3.95
CA PHE A 272 6.74 -11.15 -3.33
C PHE A 272 6.99 -10.29 -2.10
N SER A 273 6.23 -9.20 -1.94
CA SER A 273 6.19 -8.47 -0.69
C SER A 273 4.82 -7.80 -0.51
N SER A 274 4.29 -7.87 0.70
CA SER A 274 3.02 -7.28 1.08
C SER A 274 2.97 -7.12 2.60
N ASP A 275 1.84 -6.59 3.12
CA ASP A 275 1.59 -6.64 4.55
C ASP A 275 1.51 -8.10 5.05
N TRP A 276 1.60 -8.26 6.37
CA TRP A 276 1.62 -9.60 6.98
C TRP A 276 0.37 -10.42 6.67
N LYS A 277 -0.79 -9.78 6.69
CA LYS A 277 -2.07 -10.46 6.47
C LYS A 277 -2.17 -10.99 5.04
N PHE A 278 -1.89 -10.13 4.07
CA PHE A 278 -1.96 -10.50 2.66
C PHE A 278 -0.90 -11.56 2.31
N LEU A 279 0.30 -11.42 2.85
CA LEU A 279 1.39 -12.39 2.69
C LEU A 279 0.98 -13.77 3.22
N CYS A 280 0.44 -13.86 4.45
CA CYS A 280 -0.03 -15.12 5.01
C CYS A 280 -1.15 -15.76 4.19
N ILE A 281 -2.11 -14.97 3.71
CA ILE A 281 -3.20 -15.47 2.85
C ILE A 281 -2.62 -16.07 1.57
N CYS A 282 -1.71 -15.38 0.91
CA CYS A 282 -1.09 -15.87 -0.34
C CYS A 282 -0.22 -17.11 -0.13
N LEU A 283 0.38 -17.28 1.05
CA LEU A 283 1.13 -18.51 1.41
C LEU A 283 0.22 -19.67 1.87
N GLY A 284 -1.09 -19.47 1.95
CA GLY A 284 -1.98 -20.45 2.56
C GLY A 284 -1.65 -20.71 4.03
N PHE A 285 -1.13 -19.69 4.72
CA PHE A 285 -0.59 -19.77 6.07
C PHE A 285 -1.54 -19.12 7.08
N ASN A 286 -1.44 -19.57 8.31
CA ASN A 286 -2.19 -19.02 9.44
C ASN A 286 -1.83 -17.54 9.70
N GLY A 287 -2.79 -16.77 10.18
CA GLY A 287 -2.57 -15.38 10.55
C GLY A 287 -1.61 -15.19 11.75
N ALA A 288 -1.20 -13.94 11.98
CA ALA A 288 -0.25 -13.50 13.02
C ALA A 288 -0.58 -13.99 14.44
N ASN A 289 -1.85 -14.25 14.74
CA ASN A 289 -2.33 -14.69 16.06
C ASN A 289 -2.38 -16.22 16.22
N SER A 290 -1.88 -17.00 15.28
CA SER A 290 -1.83 -18.46 15.37
C SER A 290 -0.70 -18.96 16.27
N LYS A 291 -0.78 -20.24 16.69
CA LYS A 291 0.28 -20.86 17.48
C LYS A 291 1.63 -20.86 16.72
N HIS A 292 1.62 -21.24 15.46
CA HIS A 292 2.74 -21.16 14.54
C HIS A 292 2.50 -19.98 13.60
N PHE A 293 3.22 -18.89 13.82
CA PHE A 293 2.96 -17.61 13.18
C PHE A 293 4.03 -17.21 12.14
N CYS A 294 5.16 -17.92 12.09
CA CYS A 294 6.25 -17.58 11.17
C CYS A 294 6.21 -18.44 9.89
N PRO A 295 6.11 -17.82 8.70
CA PRO A 295 6.14 -18.56 7.43
C PRO A 295 7.48 -19.21 7.11
N TRP A 296 8.59 -18.72 7.65
CA TRP A 296 9.96 -19.13 7.30
C TRP A 296 10.57 -20.19 8.22
N CYS A 297 10.11 -20.28 9.47
CA CYS A 297 10.62 -21.25 10.45
C CYS A 297 9.49 -21.91 11.24
N GLU A 298 9.85 -22.90 12.09
CA GLU A 298 8.88 -23.69 12.87
C GLU A 298 8.59 -23.11 14.27
N THR A 299 8.95 -21.85 14.53
CA THR A 299 8.72 -21.22 15.84
C THR A 299 7.26 -21.25 16.25
N SER A 300 7.04 -21.43 17.55
CA SER A 300 5.71 -21.32 18.16
C SER A 300 5.60 -20.13 19.11
N LYS A 301 4.37 -19.75 19.46
CA LYS A 301 4.13 -18.68 20.45
C LYS A 301 4.80 -18.96 21.80
N ASP A 302 4.90 -20.22 22.18
CA ASP A 302 5.46 -20.64 23.47
C ASP A 302 6.98 -20.51 23.50
N GLU A 303 7.62 -20.47 22.34
CA GLU A 303 9.07 -20.47 22.18
C GLU A 303 9.67 -19.12 21.78
N ARG A 304 8.85 -18.15 21.40
CA ARG A 304 9.32 -16.88 20.82
C ARG A 304 10.18 -16.02 21.76
N GLY A 305 10.18 -16.31 23.07
CA GLY A 305 11.03 -15.63 24.05
C GLY A 305 12.35 -16.34 24.34
N ARG A 306 12.68 -17.45 23.68
CA ARG A 306 13.92 -18.20 23.88
C ARG A 306 15.06 -17.55 23.10
N LEU A 307 15.88 -16.76 23.79
CA LEU A 307 17.00 -16.03 23.19
C LEU A 307 18.15 -16.94 22.74
N GLU A 308 18.26 -18.10 23.35
CA GLU A 308 19.29 -19.11 23.04
C GLU A 308 19.05 -19.84 21.73
N THR A 309 17.83 -19.81 21.20
CA THR A 309 17.47 -20.49 19.95
C THR A 309 17.70 -19.56 18.76
N ASN A 310 18.51 -20.01 17.82
CA ASN A 310 18.70 -19.31 16.55
C ASN A 310 17.69 -19.83 15.50
N TRP A 311 16.60 -19.11 15.32
CA TRP A 311 15.54 -19.46 14.38
C TRP A 311 15.97 -19.13 12.94
N LYS A 312 16.49 -20.15 12.22
CA LYS A 312 16.84 -19.98 10.80
C LYS A 312 15.63 -20.22 9.90
N MET A 313 15.69 -19.71 8.68
CA MET A 313 14.76 -20.09 7.61
C MET A 313 14.96 -21.55 7.25
N THR A 314 14.02 -22.40 7.60
CA THR A 314 14.11 -23.87 7.39
C THR A 314 13.13 -24.40 6.38
N LYS A 315 12.13 -23.60 6.01
CA LYS A 315 11.12 -23.97 5.01
C LYS A 315 11.54 -23.54 3.63
N THR A 316 11.24 -24.34 2.63
CA THR A 316 11.42 -23.98 1.21
C THR A 316 10.11 -24.11 0.43
N MET A 317 10.01 -23.42 -0.70
CA MET A 317 8.79 -23.48 -1.52
C MET A 317 8.59 -24.87 -2.15
N GLU A 318 9.67 -25.56 -2.51
CA GLU A 318 9.62 -26.92 -3.06
C GLU A 318 9.00 -27.89 -2.05
N GLN A 319 9.38 -27.78 -0.79
CA GLN A 319 8.83 -28.60 0.30
C GLN A 319 7.34 -28.32 0.49
N LEU A 320 6.95 -27.03 0.50
CA LEU A 320 5.54 -26.63 0.63
C LEU A 320 4.69 -27.08 -0.56
N ASN A 321 5.25 -27.09 -1.75
CA ASN A 321 4.58 -27.60 -2.96
C ASN A 321 4.42 -29.11 -2.95
N PHE A 322 5.38 -29.83 -2.35
CA PHE A 322 5.33 -31.29 -2.23
C PHE A 322 4.26 -31.71 -1.20
N ASP A 323 4.33 -31.19 0.02
CA ASP A 323 3.34 -31.45 1.06
C ASP A 323 3.35 -30.34 2.13
N TYR A 324 2.48 -29.35 1.95
CA TYR A 324 2.35 -28.25 2.92
C TYR A 324 1.82 -28.68 4.27
N THR A 325 1.14 -29.83 4.38
CA THR A 325 0.51 -30.30 5.63
C THR A 325 1.52 -30.74 6.68
N VAL A 326 2.72 -31.09 6.25
CA VAL A 326 3.83 -31.46 7.15
C VAL A 326 4.35 -30.23 7.91
N TYR A 327 4.20 -29.03 7.34
CA TYR A 327 4.75 -27.81 7.91
C TYR A 327 3.70 -27.08 8.75
N LYS A 328 4.02 -26.89 10.02
CA LYS A 328 3.11 -26.25 10.98
C LYS A 328 2.74 -24.83 10.55
N GLY A 329 1.45 -24.56 10.59
CA GLY A 329 0.90 -23.23 10.25
C GLY A 329 0.43 -23.09 8.82
N HIS A 330 0.81 -23.97 7.88
CA HIS A 330 0.27 -24.01 6.53
C HIS A 330 -1.04 -24.80 6.50
N GLN A 331 -2.05 -24.24 5.84
CA GLN A 331 -3.38 -24.83 5.71
C GLN A 331 -3.76 -25.10 4.26
N GLN A 332 -3.10 -24.43 3.32
CA GLN A 332 -3.36 -24.52 1.90
C GLN A 332 -2.07 -24.37 1.10
N VAL A 333 -2.06 -24.79 -0.15
CA VAL A 333 -0.92 -24.63 -1.06
C VAL A 333 -0.67 -23.13 -1.30
N PRO A 334 0.59 -22.64 -1.29
CA PRO A 334 0.88 -21.25 -1.66
C PRO A 334 0.32 -20.85 -3.02
N LEU A 335 -0.34 -19.71 -3.15
CA LEU A 335 -0.90 -19.23 -4.42
C LEU A 335 0.20 -18.93 -5.45
N PHE A 336 1.30 -18.33 -5.01
CA PHE A 336 2.45 -18.02 -5.85
C PHE A 336 3.56 -19.05 -5.66
N ASN A 337 3.23 -20.33 -5.88
CA ASN A 337 4.09 -21.48 -5.62
C ASN A 337 5.33 -21.56 -6.54
N MET A 338 5.39 -20.73 -7.60
CA MET A 338 6.57 -20.57 -8.45
C MET A 338 7.63 -19.61 -7.89
N ILE A 339 7.35 -18.90 -6.80
CA ILE A 339 8.27 -17.96 -6.16
C ILE A 339 9.01 -18.65 -5.02
N PRO A 340 10.36 -18.75 -5.06
CA PRO A 340 11.13 -19.29 -3.95
C PRO A 340 10.83 -18.58 -2.63
N LEU A 341 10.80 -19.31 -1.51
CA LEU A 341 10.36 -18.75 -0.22
C LEU A 341 11.31 -17.66 0.32
N ASP A 342 12.57 -17.69 -0.04
CA ASP A 342 13.57 -16.65 0.25
C ASP A 342 13.39 -15.37 -0.58
N HIS A 343 12.53 -15.41 -1.61
CA HIS A 343 12.07 -14.24 -2.38
C HIS A 343 10.76 -13.65 -1.83
N TRP A 344 10.26 -14.15 -0.70
CA TRP A 344 9.13 -13.55 0.02
C TRP A 344 9.66 -12.65 1.13
N LEU A 345 9.31 -11.39 1.08
CA LEU A 345 9.84 -10.37 1.97
C LEU A 345 8.71 -9.64 2.70
N ILE A 346 8.98 -9.24 3.93
CA ILE A 346 8.05 -8.47 4.73
C ILE A 346 8.04 -7.00 4.32
N ASP A 347 6.91 -6.34 4.58
CA ASP A 347 6.84 -4.88 4.57
C ASP A 347 7.34 -4.30 5.90
N GLU A 348 8.26 -3.35 5.80
CA GLU A 348 8.89 -2.68 6.94
C GLU A 348 7.98 -1.66 7.66
N LEU A 349 6.89 -1.22 7.01
CA LEU A 349 6.06 -0.12 7.50
C LEU A 349 5.25 -0.43 8.77
N HIS A 350 4.98 -1.69 9.07
CA HIS A 350 4.00 -2.09 10.10
C HIS A 350 4.58 -2.34 11.49
N VAL A 351 5.85 -2.06 11.72
CA VAL A 351 6.56 -2.46 12.96
C VAL A 351 6.24 -1.59 14.18
N ILE A 352 5.63 -0.40 14.04
CA ILE A 352 5.48 0.53 15.18
C ILE A 352 4.08 1.15 15.28
N THR A 353 3.40 0.92 16.38
CA THR A 353 2.23 1.73 16.75
C THR A 353 2.07 1.81 18.27
N TRP A 354 2.04 3.03 18.86
CA TRP A 354 1.41 3.42 20.15
C TRP A 354 2.04 4.69 20.75
N CYS A 355 1.28 5.81 20.94
CA CYS A 355 1.64 6.93 21.81
C CYS A 355 0.52 7.98 22.04
N TYR A 356 0.73 8.88 23.02
CA TYR A 356 -0.21 9.79 23.69
C TYR A 356 -0.48 11.13 22.96
N CYS A 357 -1.75 11.60 22.88
CA CYS A 357 -2.17 12.71 22.02
C CYS A 357 -1.53 14.08 22.29
N LYS A 358 -1.40 14.53 23.54
CA LYS A 358 -0.85 15.86 23.85
C LYS A 358 0.63 16.00 23.54
N GLU A 359 1.39 14.96 23.82
CA GLU A 359 2.80 14.92 23.49
C GLU A 359 3.00 14.81 21.98
N MET A 360 2.08 14.14 21.28
CA MET A 360 2.05 14.10 19.83
C MET A 360 1.90 15.49 19.21
N ASP A 361 1.01 16.32 19.77
CA ASP A 361 0.85 17.71 19.32
C ASP A 361 2.11 18.55 19.57
N ARG A 362 2.80 18.36 20.71
CA ARG A 362 4.08 19.03 21.02
C ARG A 362 5.15 18.75 19.97
N ILE A 363 5.30 17.50 19.58
CA ILE A 363 6.24 17.08 18.54
C ILE A 363 5.68 17.24 17.12
N LYS A 364 4.54 17.94 16.96
CA LYS A 364 3.87 18.22 15.68
C LYS A 364 3.44 16.96 14.90
N VAL A 365 3.05 15.92 15.60
CA VAL A 365 2.47 14.71 15.04
C VAL A 365 0.96 14.73 15.20
N LYS A 366 0.22 14.62 14.11
CA LYS A 366 -1.26 14.58 14.13
C LYS A 366 -1.73 13.20 14.57
N PHE A 367 -2.33 13.12 15.74
CA PHE A 367 -2.79 11.85 16.30
C PHE A 367 -4.12 12.03 17.06
N GLN A 368 -5.06 11.08 16.87
CA GLN A 368 -6.37 11.10 17.51
C GLN A 368 -6.79 9.67 17.87
N PHE A 369 -7.52 9.53 18.98
CA PHE A 369 -8.25 8.32 19.34
C PHE A 369 -9.75 8.51 19.12
N TRP A 370 -10.44 7.46 18.67
CA TRP A 370 -11.91 7.44 18.60
C TRP A 370 -12.45 6.06 18.93
N LYS A 371 -13.67 6.03 19.49
CA LYS A 371 -14.41 4.78 19.68
C LYS A 371 -15.17 4.43 18.43
N GLU A 372 -15.17 3.17 18.05
CA GLU A 372 -16.02 2.65 17.00
C GLU A 372 -17.48 2.64 17.49
N LYS A 373 -18.39 3.24 16.72
CA LYS A 373 -19.82 3.22 17.03
C LYS A 373 -20.42 1.90 16.51
N GLY A 374 -20.76 0.98 17.42
CA GLY A 374 -21.42 -0.30 17.11
C GLY A 374 -21.66 -1.13 18.36
N LYS A 375 -22.67 -1.99 18.35
CA LYS A 375 -23.00 -2.88 19.48
C LYS A 375 -21.81 -3.78 19.81
N GLY A 376 -21.26 -3.67 21.01
CA GLY A 376 -20.35 -4.64 21.61
C GLY A 376 -18.84 -4.37 21.46
N SER A 377 -18.42 -3.31 20.77
CA SER A 377 -17.00 -2.99 20.68
C SER A 377 -16.61 -1.90 21.69
N GLU A 378 -15.91 -2.28 22.75
CA GLU A 378 -15.22 -1.30 23.64
C GLU A 378 -13.85 -0.88 23.08
N ASN A 379 -13.53 -1.24 21.84
CA ASN A 379 -12.23 -1.01 21.25
C ASN A 379 -12.06 0.45 20.80
N TRP A 380 -10.92 1.02 21.17
CA TRP A 380 -10.50 2.31 20.69
C TRP A 380 -9.72 2.16 19.39
N ASN A 381 -10.08 2.95 18.40
CA ASN A 381 -9.31 3.15 17.20
C ASN A 381 -8.43 4.41 17.33
N TYR A 382 -7.38 4.49 16.53
CA TYR A 382 -6.43 5.61 16.58
C TYR A 382 -5.89 5.91 15.18
N THR A 383 -5.35 7.13 15.01
CA THR A 383 -4.69 7.56 13.77
C THR A 383 -3.42 6.73 13.55
N SER A 384 -3.33 6.05 12.41
CA SER A 384 -2.10 5.38 12.02
C SER A 384 -1.01 6.42 11.73
N LEU A 385 0.16 6.24 12.36
CA LEU A 385 1.30 7.13 12.14
C LEU A 385 1.98 6.77 10.81
N MET A 386 2.31 7.78 10.04
CA MET A 386 3.04 7.64 8.77
C MET A 386 4.55 7.82 8.97
N GLY A 387 5.36 7.19 8.15
CA GLY A 387 6.82 7.15 8.13
C GLY A 387 7.58 8.17 9.00
N GLU A 388 7.63 9.43 8.60
CA GLU A 388 8.35 10.48 9.35
C GLU A 388 7.79 10.74 10.75
N ASP A 389 6.46 10.63 10.93
CA ASP A 389 5.83 10.83 12.24
C ASP A 389 6.19 9.71 13.22
N LYS A 390 6.33 8.46 12.74
CA LYS A 390 6.83 7.34 13.56
C LYS A 390 8.22 7.63 14.10
N MET A 391 9.11 8.13 13.25
CA MET A 391 10.49 8.45 13.64
C MET A 391 10.57 9.61 14.62
N LYS A 392 9.73 10.63 14.48
CA LYS A 392 9.63 11.72 15.46
C LYS A 392 9.18 11.20 16.83
N VAL A 393 8.16 10.35 16.86
CA VAL A 393 7.69 9.74 18.11
C VAL A 393 8.80 8.93 18.78
N LEU A 394 9.50 8.09 18.03
CA LEU A 394 10.60 7.29 18.57
C LEU A 394 11.71 8.15 19.19
N LYS A 395 12.04 9.29 18.58
CA LYS A 395 13.15 10.13 19.01
C LYS A 395 12.77 11.19 20.02
N GLU A 396 11.63 11.84 19.85
CA GLU A 396 11.32 13.10 20.52
C GLU A 396 10.24 12.98 21.61
N PHE A 397 9.44 11.91 21.64
CA PHE A 397 8.36 11.76 22.62
C PHE A 397 8.89 11.72 24.05
N ASN A 398 8.33 12.55 24.95
CA ASN A 398 8.74 12.58 26.35
C ASN A 398 8.18 11.39 27.14
N LEU A 399 8.98 10.35 27.31
CA LEU A 399 8.60 9.13 28.03
C LEU A 399 8.40 9.34 29.53
N GLY A 400 8.97 10.39 30.10
CA GLY A 400 8.78 10.74 31.52
C GLY A 400 7.34 11.13 31.88
N LEU A 401 6.50 11.43 30.86
CA LEU A 401 5.06 11.65 31.06
C LEU A 401 4.28 10.36 31.32
N LEU A 402 4.81 9.21 30.93
CA LEU A 402 4.12 7.93 31.00
C LEU A 402 4.74 6.97 32.01
N PHE A 403 6.03 7.08 32.26
CA PHE A 403 6.81 6.11 33.03
C PHE A 403 7.62 6.79 34.14
N SER A 404 7.97 6.00 35.17
CA SER A 404 8.97 6.43 36.14
C SER A 404 10.30 6.77 35.46
N PRO A 405 11.14 7.66 36.01
CA PRO A 405 12.38 8.11 35.37
C PRO A 405 13.30 6.94 34.96
N SER A 406 13.49 5.96 35.83
CA SER A 406 14.33 4.79 35.56
C SER A 406 13.81 3.93 34.40
N ARG A 407 12.47 3.74 34.31
CA ARG A 407 11.83 3.01 33.24
C ARG A 407 11.83 3.82 31.93
N ALA A 408 11.60 5.13 32.01
CA ALA A 408 11.63 6.04 30.84
C ALA A 408 13.01 6.02 30.14
N ILE A 409 14.10 6.01 30.92
CA ILE A 409 15.47 5.90 30.40
C ILE A 409 15.65 4.59 29.61
N LYS A 410 15.24 3.46 30.19
CA LYS A 410 15.38 2.15 29.53
C LYS A 410 14.52 2.01 28.26
N ILE A 411 13.28 2.55 28.30
CA ILE A 411 12.43 2.56 27.11
C ILE A 411 13.03 3.49 26.04
N ARG A 412 13.64 4.63 26.44
CA ARG A 412 14.33 5.51 25.50
C ARG A 412 15.52 4.80 24.84
N GLU A 413 16.31 4.08 25.61
CA GLU A 413 17.39 3.25 25.08
C GLU A 413 16.87 2.22 24.07
N LEU A 414 15.81 1.48 24.45
CA LEU A 414 15.17 0.51 23.56
C LEU A 414 14.68 1.14 22.25
N TRP A 415 14.05 2.31 22.33
CA TRP A 415 13.53 3.03 21.16
C TRP A 415 14.65 3.58 20.27
N ASN A 416 15.73 4.08 20.86
CA ASN A 416 16.89 4.56 20.11
C ASN A 416 17.54 3.40 19.33
N LYS A 417 17.82 2.28 20.00
CA LYS A 417 18.36 1.07 19.36
C LYS A 417 17.42 0.55 18.24
N PHE A 418 16.10 0.62 18.45
CA PHE A 418 15.15 0.28 17.40
C PHE A 418 15.21 1.24 16.22
N SER A 419 15.34 2.54 16.48
CA SER A 419 15.53 3.56 15.42
C SER A 419 16.80 3.30 14.62
N ASP A 420 17.87 2.86 15.27
CA ASP A 420 19.13 2.52 14.59
C ASP A 420 18.94 1.28 13.69
N LEU A 421 18.31 0.21 14.20
CA LEU A 421 17.96 -0.97 13.39
C LEU A 421 17.07 -0.59 12.19
N TYR A 422 16.11 0.31 12.39
CA TYR A 422 15.25 0.77 11.30
C TYR A 422 16.03 1.56 10.24
N ASN A 423 17.00 2.39 10.63
CA ASN A 423 17.87 3.08 9.69
C ASN A 423 18.79 2.09 8.94
N ASP A 424 19.28 1.07 9.64
CA ASP A 424 20.12 0.02 9.06
C ASP A 424 19.38 -0.80 8.00
N LEU A 425 18.07 -1.04 8.18
CA LEU A 425 17.20 -1.66 7.17
C LEU A 425 17.15 -0.87 5.86
N HIS A 426 17.31 0.45 5.93
CA HIS A 426 17.22 1.35 4.77
C HIS A 426 18.57 1.65 4.14
N ASN A 427 19.66 1.19 4.74
CA ASN A 427 21.01 1.43 4.28
C ASN A 427 21.53 0.20 3.53
N ASP A 428 21.69 0.32 2.23
CA ASP A 428 22.15 -0.76 1.36
C ASP A 428 23.59 -1.25 1.69
N ASN A 429 24.34 -0.49 2.49
CA ASN A 429 25.70 -0.84 2.93
C ASN A 429 25.75 -1.53 4.30
N THR A 430 24.63 -1.73 4.97
CA THR A 430 24.57 -2.41 6.27
C THR A 430 25.09 -3.83 6.15
N ASN A 431 26.03 -4.20 7.03
CA ASN A 431 26.49 -5.58 7.13
C ASN A 431 25.42 -6.44 7.80
N PRO A 432 24.93 -7.51 7.16
CA PRO A 432 23.90 -8.36 7.74
C PRO A 432 24.28 -9.03 9.07
N ASP A 433 25.56 -9.34 9.28
CA ASP A 433 26.02 -9.98 10.52
C ASP A 433 26.00 -9.00 11.69
N ASP A 434 26.41 -7.76 11.46
CA ASP A 434 26.33 -6.69 12.45
C ASP A 434 24.87 -6.35 12.78
N PHE A 435 24.01 -6.32 11.77
CA PHE A 435 22.56 -6.14 11.94
C PHE A 435 21.96 -7.25 12.80
N GLU A 436 22.26 -8.51 12.51
CA GLU A 436 21.76 -9.67 13.26
C GLU A 436 22.16 -9.59 14.74
N LYS A 437 23.43 -9.24 15.01
CA LYS A 437 23.93 -9.03 16.35
C LYS A 437 23.18 -7.92 17.08
N SER A 438 23.05 -6.75 16.46
CA SER A 438 22.34 -5.59 17.03
C SER A 438 20.87 -5.88 17.28
N ALA A 439 20.21 -6.63 16.39
CA ALA A 439 18.82 -7.04 16.55
C ALA A 439 18.61 -8.01 17.72
N LYS A 440 19.54 -8.96 17.91
CA LYS A 440 19.51 -9.87 19.07
C LYS A 440 19.77 -9.13 20.38
N GLU A 441 20.72 -8.20 20.42
CA GLU A 441 20.97 -7.33 21.58
C GLU A 441 19.74 -6.47 21.89
N TRP A 442 19.06 -5.94 20.89
CA TRP A 442 17.83 -5.21 21.05
C TRP A 442 16.71 -6.09 21.63
N LEU A 443 16.56 -7.32 21.16
CA LEU A 443 15.56 -8.26 21.71
C LEU A 443 15.87 -8.63 23.15
N ALA A 444 17.12 -8.82 23.50
CA ALA A 444 17.54 -9.07 24.89
C ALA A 444 17.17 -7.90 25.81
N LEU A 445 17.36 -6.66 25.35
CA LEU A 445 16.90 -5.47 26.08
C LEU A 445 15.37 -5.40 26.15
N PHE A 446 14.66 -5.72 25.05
CA PHE A 446 13.19 -5.76 25.01
C PHE A 446 12.62 -6.72 26.07
N LEU A 447 13.24 -7.88 26.25
CA LEU A 447 12.86 -8.93 27.21
C LEU A 447 13.52 -8.76 28.59
N LEU A 448 14.11 -7.59 28.90
CA LEU A 448 14.80 -7.39 30.17
C LEU A 448 13.88 -7.74 31.36
N PRO A 449 14.24 -8.72 32.21
CA PRO A 449 13.41 -9.16 33.31
C PRO A 449 13.36 -8.14 34.44
N SER A 450 12.34 -8.22 35.28
CA SER A 450 12.30 -7.48 36.55
C SER A 450 13.41 -7.97 37.48
N LYS A 451 14.00 -7.06 38.23
CA LYS A 451 15.02 -7.32 39.24
C LYS A 451 14.54 -6.86 40.61
N GLY A 452 15.10 -7.42 41.64
CA GLY A 452 14.78 -7.14 43.05
C GLY A 452 13.78 -8.14 43.65
N ASN A 453 13.84 -8.27 44.93
CA ASN A 453 12.98 -9.15 45.71
C ASN A 453 12.38 -8.38 46.89
N TRP A 454 11.10 -8.08 46.81
CA TRP A 454 10.40 -7.32 47.85
C TRP A 454 10.28 -8.08 49.18
N ILE A 455 10.39 -9.41 49.17
CA ILE A 455 10.40 -10.24 50.38
C ILE A 455 11.67 -9.99 51.24
N VAL A 456 12.77 -9.60 50.57
CA VAL A 456 14.05 -9.29 51.25
C VAL A 456 14.24 -7.76 51.41
N GLY A 457 13.22 -6.95 51.07
CA GLY A 457 13.28 -5.49 51.18
C GLY A 457 14.02 -4.78 50.04
N GLU A 458 14.35 -5.49 48.96
CA GLU A 458 14.95 -4.87 47.77
C GLU A 458 13.91 -4.10 46.92
N GLU A 459 14.34 -2.98 46.40
CA GLU A 459 13.53 -2.22 45.45
C GLU A 459 13.30 -3.03 44.16
N ILE A 460 12.01 -3.16 43.76
CA ILE A 460 11.66 -3.85 42.53
C ILE A 460 11.88 -2.92 41.34
N ILE A 461 12.85 -3.24 40.51
CA ILE A 461 13.06 -2.63 39.20
C ILE A 461 12.25 -3.44 38.17
N SER A 462 11.16 -2.86 37.69
CA SER A 462 10.31 -3.50 36.67
C SER A 462 11.06 -3.78 35.38
N GLY A 463 10.90 -4.98 34.85
CA GLY A 463 11.36 -5.36 33.51
C GLY A 463 10.67 -4.57 32.40
N LEU A 464 11.06 -4.78 31.15
CA LEU A 464 10.47 -4.06 30.02
C LEU A 464 9.23 -4.77 29.45
N TYR A 465 9.40 -5.78 28.63
CA TYR A 465 8.31 -6.48 27.93
C TYR A 465 8.35 -7.98 28.17
N LEU A 466 7.21 -8.64 27.95
CA LEU A 466 7.07 -10.08 28.12
C LEU A 466 7.31 -10.81 26.78
N PRO A 467 7.73 -12.09 26.81
CA PRO A 467 7.79 -12.93 25.60
C PRO A 467 6.48 -12.94 24.79
N SER A 468 5.33 -12.89 25.48
CA SER A 468 4.01 -12.83 24.84
C SER A 468 3.78 -11.57 23.99
N GLU A 469 4.58 -10.53 24.17
CA GLU A 469 4.49 -9.26 23.45
C GLU A 469 5.37 -9.21 22.19
N ILE A 470 6.17 -10.26 21.96
CA ILE A 470 6.91 -10.41 20.69
C ILE A 470 5.91 -10.67 19.57
N THR A 471 5.78 -9.70 18.69
CA THR A 471 4.95 -9.82 17.49
C THR A 471 5.67 -10.64 16.40
N PRO A 472 4.95 -11.15 15.39
CA PRO A 472 5.59 -11.78 14.24
C PRO A 472 6.64 -10.88 13.55
N TYR A 473 6.37 -9.58 13.45
CA TYR A 473 7.32 -8.62 12.88
C TYR A 473 8.62 -8.51 13.70
N ILE A 474 8.52 -8.48 15.04
CA ILE A 474 9.71 -8.48 15.92
C ILE A 474 10.51 -9.77 15.72
N HIS A 475 9.82 -10.91 15.64
CA HIS A 475 10.50 -12.20 15.41
C HIS A 475 11.26 -12.19 14.08
N VAL A 476 10.63 -11.77 13.00
CA VAL A 476 11.27 -11.73 11.68
C VAL A 476 12.40 -10.69 11.64
N LEU A 477 12.21 -9.52 12.26
CA LEU A 477 13.26 -8.50 12.37
C LEU A 477 14.55 -9.06 12.96
N VAL A 478 14.43 -9.86 14.02
CA VAL A 478 15.59 -10.36 14.77
C VAL A 478 16.22 -11.60 14.12
N TYR A 479 15.41 -12.49 13.54
CA TYR A 479 15.89 -13.82 13.15
C TYR A 479 15.97 -14.04 11.63
N HIS A 480 15.27 -13.27 10.82
CA HIS A 480 15.18 -13.52 9.37
C HIS A 480 15.61 -12.36 8.49
N VAL A 481 15.55 -11.12 8.99
CA VAL A 481 15.91 -9.94 8.19
C VAL A 481 17.35 -9.99 7.72
N ALA A 482 18.29 -10.44 8.56
CA ALA A 482 19.70 -10.56 8.14
C ALA A 482 19.86 -11.54 6.95
N ASP A 483 19.14 -12.67 6.94
CA ASP A 483 19.13 -13.60 5.81
C ASP A 483 18.46 -12.98 4.57
N MET A 484 17.36 -12.25 4.77
CA MET A 484 16.73 -11.48 3.68
C MET A 484 17.68 -10.43 3.09
N MET A 485 18.49 -9.75 3.91
CA MET A 485 19.51 -8.82 3.46
C MET A 485 20.60 -9.52 2.64
N ARG A 486 21.10 -10.69 3.11
CA ARG A 486 22.12 -11.49 2.41
C ARG A 486 21.61 -11.93 1.04
N ASN A 487 20.41 -12.50 1.00
CA ASN A 487 19.81 -13.06 -0.22
C ASN A 487 19.41 -11.97 -1.23
N ASN A 488 19.05 -10.79 -0.76
CA ASN A 488 18.55 -9.69 -1.57
C ASN A 488 19.52 -8.48 -1.64
N LYS A 489 20.81 -8.70 -1.41
CA LYS A 489 21.83 -7.64 -1.39
C LYS A 489 21.82 -6.78 -2.66
N LYS A 490 21.48 -7.37 -3.80
CA LYS A 490 21.37 -6.66 -5.08
C LYS A 490 20.37 -5.51 -5.02
N TRP A 491 19.26 -5.66 -4.29
CA TRP A 491 18.15 -4.71 -4.31
C TRP A 491 18.13 -3.80 -3.09
N GLY A 492 18.56 -4.30 -1.93
CA GLY A 492 18.28 -3.73 -0.63
C GLY A 492 16.82 -3.94 -0.19
N LEU A 493 16.56 -3.99 1.10
CA LEU A 493 15.20 -4.27 1.62
C LEU A 493 14.21 -3.13 1.33
N LYS A 494 14.67 -1.90 1.21
CA LYS A 494 13.86 -0.75 0.84
C LYS A 494 13.14 -0.92 -0.51
N ALA A 495 13.71 -1.70 -1.44
CA ALA A 495 13.08 -2.00 -2.73
C ALA A 495 11.75 -2.78 -2.60
N PHE A 496 11.53 -3.39 -1.44
CA PHE A 496 10.35 -4.22 -1.15
C PHE A 496 9.31 -3.52 -0.27
N SER A 497 9.50 -2.24 0.02
CA SER A 497 8.55 -1.43 0.79
C SER A 497 7.19 -1.33 0.10
N CYS A 498 6.11 -1.49 0.86
CA CYS A 498 4.73 -1.35 0.38
C CYS A 498 4.23 0.10 0.34
N ALA A 499 5.08 1.09 0.66
CA ALA A 499 4.70 2.51 0.63
C ALA A 499 4.13 2.97 -0.72
N ALA A 500 4.65 2.44 -1.85
CA ALA A 500 4.11 2.74 -3.18
C ALA A 500 2.77 2.05 -3.44
N VAL A 501 2.57 0.84 -2.89
CA VAL A 501 1.31 0.07 -2.94
C VAL A 501 0.21 0.84 -2.20
N GLU A 502 0.48 1.31 -0.98
CA GLU A 502 -0.44 2.13 -0.20
C GLU A 502 -0.80 3.44 -0.93
N LYS A 503 0.20 4.12 -1.49
CA LYS A 503 -0.03 5.33 -2.31
C LYS A 503 -0.90 5.03 -3.53
N LYS A 504 -0.69 3.89 -4.18
CA LYS A 504 -1.50 3.43 -5.31
C LYS A 504 -2.96 3.20 -4.91
N ASN A 505 -3.17 2.53 -3.78
CA ASN A 505 -4.50 2.36 -3.20
C ASN A 505 -5.18 3.70 -2.94
N HIS A 506 -4.47 4.68 -2.37
CA HIS A 506 -5.00 6.04 -2.18
C HIS A 506 -5.38 6.71 -3.49
N GLN A 507 -4.59 6.53 -4.54
CA GLN A 507 -4.90 7.06 -5.87
C GLN A 507 -6.17 6.42 -6.43
N HIS A 508 -6.32 5.09 -6.31
CA HIS A 508 -7.52 4.37 -6.77
C HIS A 508 -8.78 4.83 -6.02
N VAL A 509 -8.71 4.96 -4.69
CA VAL A 509 -9.81 5.48 -3.88
C VAL A 509 -10.17 6.91 -4.31
N SER A 510 -9.16 7.77 -4.48
CA SER A 510 -9.37 9.15 -4.92
C SER A 510 -9.98 9.22 -6.32
N TYR A 511 -9.53 8.37 -7.23
CA TYR A 511 -10.08 8.27 -8.58
C TYR A 511 -11.53 7.76 -8.55
N PHE A 512 -11.80 6.70 -7.77
CA PHE A 512 -13.15 6.16 -7.61
C PHE A 512 -14.15 7.25 -7.19
N PHE A 513 -13.83 8.02 -6.14
CA PHE A 513 -14.74 9.05 -5.64
C PHE A 513 -14.88 10.27 -6.53
N ARG A 514 -13.89 10.60 -7.33
CA ARG A 514 -13.85 11.84 -8.13
C ARG A 514 -14.15 11.65 -9.61
N LYS A 515 -13.98 10.44 -10.14
CA LYS A 515 -13.95 10.22 -11.60
C LYS A 515 -14.86 9.10 -12.07
N THR A 516 -15.21 8.11 -11.23
CA THR A 516 -16.11 7.04 -11.65
C THR A 516 -17.56 7.45 -11.42
N LEU A 517 -18.44 6.91 -12.25
CA LEU A 517 -19.89 6.96 -12.02
C LEU A 517 -20.21 5.99 -10.88
N LYS A 518 -20.41 6.53 -9.69
CA LYS A 518 -20.60 5.77 -8.44
C LYS A 518 -21.80 4.81 -8.50
N ASP A 519 -22.76 5.07 -9.37
CA ASP A 519 -24.04 4.39 -9.50
C ASP A 519 -23.98 3.21 -10.48
N GLY A 520 -22.75 2.80 -10.92
CA GLY A 520 -22.59 1.71 -11.90
C GLY A 520 -23.26 1.97 -13.24
N GLY A 521 -23.71 3.22 -13.45
CA GLY A 521 -24.41 3.64 -14.67
C GLY A 521 -25.65 2.80 -14.92
N VAL A 522 -26.77 3.16 -14.35
CA VAL A 522 -28.13 2.63 -14.70
C VAL A 522 -28.44 2.88 -16.18
N CYS A 523 -27.62 3.65 -16.88
CA CYS A 523 -27.68 3.82 -18.33
C CYS A 523 -27.28 2.52 -19.05
N LYS A 524 -28.01 2.14 -20.06
CA LYS A 524 -27.92 0.93 -20.91
C LYS A 524 -26.50 0.55 -21.43
N ASN A 525 -25.47 1.36 -21.16
CA ASN A 525 -24.06 1.16 -21.53
C ASN A 525 -23.09 1.44 -20.37
N GLY A 526 -23.52 1.31 -19.10
CA GLY A 526 -22.70 1.65 -17.93
C GLY A 526 -21.45 0.77 -17.83
N THR A 527 -20.29 1.42 -17.77
CA THR A 527 -19.00 0.76 -17.52
C THR A 527 -18.83 0.62 -16.01
N SER A 528 -18.46 -0.58 -15.52
CA SER A 528 -18.23 -0.77 -14.08
C SER A 528 -17.10 0.15 -13.59
N SER A 529 -17.20 0.59 -12.34
CA SER A 529 -16.18 1.46 -11.72
C SER A 529 -14.77 0.82 -11.72
N ILE A 530 -14.70 -0.50 -11.62
CA ILE A 530 -13.46 -1.27 -11.74
C ILE A 530 -12.86 -1.15 -13.14
N LYS A 531 -13.69 -1.29 -14.18
CA LYS A 531 -13.24 -1.12 -15.56
C LYS A 531 -12.77 0.34 -15.82
N GLU A 532 -13.44 1.32 -15.25
CA GLU A 532 -13.02 2.72 -15.34
C GLU A 532 -11.68 2.99 -14.66
N LEU A 533 -11.43 2.36 -13.50
CA LEU A 533 -10.13 2.42 -12.81
C LEU A 533 -9.03 1.79 -13.66
N LEU A 534 -9.28 0.63 -14.26
CA LEU A 534 -8.29 -0.03 -15.11
C LEU A 534 -8.08 0.71 -16.45
N TYR A 535 -9.09 1.37 -17.00
CA TYR A 535 -8.91 2.30 -18.11
C TYR A 535 -8.02 3.49 -17.73
N TYR A 536 -8.17 4.03 -16.54
CA TYR A 536 -7.27 5.07 -16.05
C TYR A 536 -5.83 4.55 -15.97
N GLU A 537 -5.62 3.35 -15.44
CA GLU A 537 -4.31 2.69 -15.40
C GLU A 537 -3.72 2.51 -16.83
N ASN A 538 -4.52 2.07 -17.78
CA ASN A 538 -4.09 1.94 -19.18
C ASN A 538 -3.71 3.30 -19.79
N ARG A 539 -4.45 4.37 -19.50
CA ARG A 539 -4.08 5.72 -19.97
C ARG A 539 -2.78 6.21 -19.33
N VAL A 540 -2.53 5.90 -18.06
CA VAL A 540 -1.23 6.21 -17.42
C VAL A 540 -0.06 5.51 -18.14
N LEU A 541 -0.24 4.25 -18.54
CA LEU A 541 0.74 3.54 -19.37
C LEU A 541 0.91 4.20 -20.74
N TYR A 542 -0.18 4.57 -21.38
CA TYR A 542 -0.15 5.30 -22.67
C TYR A 542 0.68 6.58 -22.57
N TYR A 543 0.42 7.43 -21.57
CA TYR A 543 1.17 8.69 -21.41
C TYR A 543 2.65 8.46 -21.11
N ASN A 544 2.99 7.41 -20.38
CA ASN A 544 4.37 7.07 -20.09
C ASN A 544 5.13 6.60 -21.33
N ASN A 545 4.46 5.98 -22.30
CA ASN A 545 5.09 5.47 -23.52
C ASN A 545 5.13 6.49 -24.67
N THR A 546 4.13 7.35 -24.79
CA THR A 546 4.00 8.26 -25.93
C THR A 546 4.70 9.56 -25.66
N ASN A 547 5.76 9.80 -25.05
CA ASN A 547 6.48 11.08 -24.84
C ASN A 547 5.60 12.36 -24.99
N THR A 548 4.31 12.23 -24.75
CA THR A 548 3.35 13.33 -24.78
C THR A 548 3.67 14.24 -23.61
N LEU A 549 4.25 15.38 -23.92
CA LEU A 549 4.62 16.51 -23.06
C LEU A 549 4.91 16.11 -21.60
N TYR A 550 6.19 15.94 -21.33
CA TYR A 550 6.74 15.80 -19.99
C TYR A 550 6.38 17.05 -19.19
N PHE A 551 5.33 16.98 -18.37
CA PHE A 551 5.22 17.91 -17.25
C PHE A 551 6.31 17.51 -16.26
N PRO A 552 7.30 18.38 -16.00
CA PRO A 552 8.35 18.06 -15.05
C PRO A 552 7.68 17.62 -13.76
N ASN A 553 8.08 16.45 -13.30
CA ASN A 553 7.59 15.79 -12.11
C ASN A 553 7.08 16.78 -11.07
N SER A 554 5.85 16.59 -10.63
CA SER A 554 5.26 17.17 -9.42
C SER A 554 6.04 16.81 -8.12
N GLN A 555 7.25 16.29 -8.26
CA GLN A 555 8.17 15.92 -7.17
C GLN A 555 8.67 17.08 -6.31
N LYS A 556 8.44 18.33 -6.68
CA LYS A 556 8.91 19.49 -5.90
C LYS A 556 7.81 20.32 -5.25
N ILE A 557 6.59 19.84 -5.18
CA ILE A 557 5.54 20.49 -4.39
C ILE A 557 5.19 19.60 -3.20
N TYR A 558 6.19 19.21 -2.41
CA TYR A 558 5.99 19.05 -0.97
C TYR A 558 6.01 20.46 -0.40
N ILE A 559 4.84 21.07 -0.30
CA ILE A 559 4.69 22.28 0.51
C ILE A 559 4.93 21.82 1.94
N ARG A 560 5.99 22.39 2.52
CA ARG A 560 6.31 22.34 3.94
C ARG A 560 5.13 22.76 4.80
#